data_c8660952681619831619fafc756aacd0
#
_entry.id   c8660952681619831619fafc756aacd0
#
_cell.length_a   1.000
_cell.length_b   1.000
_cell.length_c   1.000
_cell.angle_alpha   90.00
_cell.angle_beta   90.00
_cell.angle_gamma   90.00
#
_symmetry.space_group_name_H-M   'P 1'
#
loop_
_entity.id
_entity.type
_entity.pdbx_description
1 polymer ?
#
loop_
_entity_poly.entity_id
_entity_poly.type
_entity_poly.pdbx_seq_one_letter_code
_entity_poly.pdbx_strand_id
1 'polypeptide(L)'
;MSTSTTSIFTFVAQQMSIYFGIPMLIGGVLGGILNIIVFLSLQTFRQSSCAFYLTIMSIFNVGLLAAGLFSRIMISGFAIDWGQSSLFYCKFRLLLLTTFTLMSLVSICLATIDQYFATCSYPHLQQWCNFKLAYRLIIVFSFISTIHNIQYYLFYNQIQSPLTGKVSCIITNDIFSRYVSYWFNLVCIGFLPIIITVSFGSLAYYNVRQLTYRTLPLVRRELDKQLTAMVLVQVAMSFFTLTPFNILSALTLNKSIMNDQIAAVKIQASLTIGILLYYLTFATPFYIYICVSERFRRQLIYVLFEVHLHRWRRPRIVINQIAPES
;
A
#
# COMPACT_ATOMS: atom_id res chain seq x y z
N MET A 1 25.77 -14.42 -29.35
CA MET A 1 24.95 -13.19 -29.28
C MET A 1 23.89 -13.23 -28.18
N SER A 2 23.34 -14.38 -27.78
CA SER A 2 22.30 -14.51 -26.73
C SER A 2 22.80 -14.27 -25.31
N THR A 3 23.98 -14.69 -24.92
CA THR A 3 24.54 -14.57 -23.58
C THR A 3 24.83 -13.12 -23.18
N SER A 4 25.33 -12.31 -24.10
CA SER A 4 25.60 -10.86 -23.85
C SER A 4 24.30 -10.07 -23.60
N THR A 5 23.25 -10.36 -24.36
CA THR A 5 21.95 -9.68 -24.20
C THR A 5 21.30 -10.04 -22.86
N THR A 6 21.36 -11.31 -22.46
CA THR A 6 20.82 -11.80 -21.18
C THR A 6 21.52 -11.15 -19.99
N SER A 7 22.84 -10.99 -20.05
CA SER A 7 23.61 -10.33 -18.97
C SER A 7 23.27 -8.85 -18.82
N ILE A 8 22.98 -8.14 -19.92
CA ILE A 8 22.58 -6.72 -19.89
C ILE A 8 21.21 -6.57 -19.19
N PHE A 9 20.20 -7.38 -19.53
CA PHE A 9 18.88 -7.29 -18.92
C PHE A 9 18.90 -7.57 -17.41
N THR A 10 19.67 -8.59 -16.98
CA THR A 10 19.81 -8.88 -15.54
C THR A 10 20.56 -7.80 -14.82
N PHE A 11 21.59 -7.22 -15.40
CA PHE A 11 22.32 -6.09 -14.84
C PHE A 11 21.43 -4.84 -14.69
N VAL A 12 20.67 -4.47 -15.72
CA VAL A 12 19.73 -3.35 -15.66
C VAL A 12 18.68 -3.56 -14.56
N ALA A 13 18.08 -4.75 -14.47
CA ALA A 13 17.10 -5.08 -13.44
C ALA A 13 17.69 -4.97 -12.02
N GLN A 14 18.95 -5.39 -11.84
CA GLN A 14 19.67 -5.25 -10.59
C GLN A 14 19.91 -3.78 -10.23
N GLN A 15 20.43 -2.96 -11.14
CA GLN A 15 20.68 -1.54 -10.90
C GLN A 15 19.39 -0.78 -10.60
N MET A 16 18.31 -1.06 -11.32
CA MET A 16 16.99 -0.50 -11.05
C MET A 16 16.50 -0.84 -9.65
N SER A 17 16.69 -2.07 -9.18
CA SER A 17 16.32 -2.48 -7.83
C SER A 17 17.08 -1.71 -6.76
N ILE A 18 18.33 -1.36 -6.97
CA ILE A 18 19.16 -0.60 -6.04
C ILE A 18 18.82 0.89 -6.10
N TYR A 19 18.97 1.51 -7.28
CA TYR A 19 18.89 2.97 -7.42
C TYR A 19 17.49 3.53 -7.26
N PHE A 20 16.44 2.80 -7.65
CA PHE A 20 15.06 3.20 -7.44
C PHE A 20 14.45 2.58 -6.18
N GLY A 21 14.83 1.34 -5.85
CA GLY A 21 14.28 0.64 -4.69
C GLY A 21 14.66 1.30 -3.37
N ILE A 22 15.92 1.70 -3.17
CA ILE A 22 16.37 2.29 -1.91
C ILE A 22 15.71 3.66 -1.63
N PRO A 23 15.72 4.64 -2.55
CA PRO A 23 15.01 5.90 -2.33
C PRO A 23 13.50 5.72 -2.12
N MET A 24 12.88 4.78 -2.85
CA MET A 24 11.46 4.45 -2.70
C MET A 24 11.17 3.84 -1.31
N LEU A 25 12.05 2.97 -0.81
CA LEU A 25 11.92 2.39 0.53
C LEU A 25 11.98 3.49 1.61
N ILE A 26 13.02 4.32 1.57
CA ILE A 26 13.23 5.39 2.54
C ILE A 26 12.08 6.40 2.46
N GLY A 27 11.80 6.92 1.27
CA GLY A 27 10.75 7.91 1.06
C GLY A 27 9.35 7.36 1.38
N GLY A 28 9.07 6.12 0.99
CA GLY A 28 7.77 5.48 1.25
C GLY A 28 7.53 5.19 2.73
N VAL A 29 8.53 4.68 3.45
CA VAL A 29 8.41 4.43 4.90
C VAL A 29 8.27 5.74 5.67
N LEU A 30 9.13 6.72 5.41
CA LEU A 30 9.04 8.03 6.06
C LEU A 30 7.71 8.73 5.74
N GLY A 31 7.29 8.72 4.47
CA GLY A 31 6.02 9.29 4.06
C GLY A 31 4.83 8.58 4.71
N GLY A 32 4.85 7.24 4.79
CA GLY A 32 3.81 6.47 5.47
C GLY A 32 3.70 6.77 6.96
N ILE A 33 4.82 6.92 7.67
CA ILE A 33 4.85 7.33 9.08
C ILE A 33 4.27 8.74 9.22
N LEU A 34 4.65 9.68 8.37
CA LEU A 34 4.13 11.04 8.38
C LEU A 34 2.62 11.08 8.10
N ASN A 35 2.12 10.25 7.17
CA ASN A 35 0.68 10.10 6.96
C ASN A 35 -0.05 9.70 8.24
N ILE A 36 0.43 8.68 8.93
CA ILE A 36 -0.17 8.20 10.19
C ILE A 36 -0.21 9.33 11.22
N ILE A 37 0.92 10.05 11.40
CA ILE A 37 1.00 11.15 12.37
C ILE A 37 0.02 12.27 12.02
N VAL A 38 -0.05 12.68 10.74
CA VAL A 38 -0.95 13.77 10.30
C VAL A 38 -2.42 13.39 10.50
N PHE A 39 -2.83 12.18 10.09
CA PHE A 39 -4.22 11.75 10.24
C PHE A 39 -4.63 11.59 11.71
N LEU A 40 -3.73 11.18 12.59
CA LEU A 40 -4.01 11.03 14.01
C LEU A 40 -3.92 12.34 14.80
N SER A 41 -3.22 13.37 14.29
CA SER A 41 -3.01 14.63 15.00
C SER A 41 -4.21 15.58 14.95
N LEU A 42 -4.98 15.60 13.86
CA LEU A 42 -6.12 16.49 13.66
C LEU A 42 -7.43 15.83 14.07
N GLN A 43 -8.16 16.44 15.00
CA GLN A 43 -9.44 15.90 15.50
C GLN A 43 -10.47 15.67 14.37
N THR A 44 -10.51 16.53 13.35
CA THR A 44 -11.43 16.39 12.22
C THR A 44 -11.12 15.17 11.38
N PHE A 45 -9.85 14.80 11.20
CA PHE A 45 -9.46 13.56 10.54
C PHE A 45 -9.77 12.33 11.39
N ARG A 46 -9.52 12.41 12.70
CA ARG A 46 -9.81 11.31 13.63
C ARG A 46 -11.30 10.94 13.71
N GLN A 47 -12.19 11.88 13.41
CA GLN A 47 -13.65 11.65 13.39
C GLN A 47 -14.17 11.16 12.02
N SER A 48 -13.34 11.19 10.99
CA SER A 48 -13.69 10.75 9.64
C SER A 48 -13.39 9.25 9.46
N SER A 49 -14.41 8.47 9.05
CA SER A 49 -14.25 7.06 8.68
C SER A 49 -13.27 6.87 7.51
N CYS A 50 -13.32 7.75 6.50
CA CYS A 50 -12.39 7.71 5.39
C CYS A 50 -10.94 7.93 5.85
N ALA A 51 -10.67 8.95 6.67
CA ALA A 51 -9.33 9.20 7.19
C ALA A 51 -8.82 8.03 8.05
N PHE A 52 -9.71 7.34 8.76
CA PHE A 52 -9.38 6.11 9.48
C PHE A 52 -8.91 5.01 8.52
N TYR A 53 -9.63 4.75 7.42
CA TYR A 53 -9.20 3.78 6.42
C TYR A 53 -7.85 4.14 5.79
N LEU A 54 -7.60 5.43 5.50
CA LEU A 54 -6.33 5.90 4.95
C LEU A 54 -5.18 5.75 5.97
N THR A 55 -5.47 5.90 7.26
CA THR A 55 -4.50 5.65 8.33
C THR A 55 -4.11 4.17 8.39
N ILE A 56 -5.10 3.27 8.39
CA ILE A 56 -4.88 1.82 8.38
C ILE A 56 -4.12 1.39 7.14
N MET A 57 -4.50 1.91 5.96
CA MET A 57 -3.76 1.70 4.72
C MET A 57 -2.30 2.11 4.86
N SER A 58 -2.02 3.28 5.46
CA SER A 58 -0.64 3.76 5.64
C SER A 58 0.18 2.86 6.57
N ILE A 59 -0.45 2.28 7.62
CA ILE A 59 0.21 1.30 8.51
C ILE A 59 0.63 0.06 7.73
N PHE A 60 -0.30 -0.51 6.94
CA PHE A 60 0.00 -1.69 6.13
C PHE A 60 1.00 -1.40 5.00
N ASN A 61 0.98 -0.19 4.42
CA ASN A 61 1.96 0.23 3.44
C ASN A 61 3.37 0.29 4.03
N VAL A 62 3.54 0.87 5.21
CA VAL A 62 4.84 0.90 5.91
C VAL A 62 5.34 -0.52 6.17
N GLY A 63 4.47 -1.42 6.67
CA GLY A 63 4.82 -2.82 6.88
C GLY A 63 5.20 -3.54 5.59
N LEU A 64 4.45 -3.32 4.50
CA LEU A 64 4.71 -3.88 3.19
C LEU A 64 6.04 -3.40 2.60
N LEU A 65 6.35 -2.11 2.70
CA LEU A 65 7.62 -1.56 2.23
C LEU A 65 8.80 -2.07 3.07
N ALA A 66 8.67 -2.07 4.39
CA ALA A 66 9.72 -2.52 5.30
C ALA A 66 10.04 -4.03 5.18
N ALA A 67 9.03 -4.88 4.96
CA ALA A 67 9.23 -6.32 4.81
C ALA A 67 9.42 -6.73 3.35
N GLY A 68 8.62 -6.17 2.44
CA GLY A 68 8.52 -6.57 1.04
C GLY A 68 9.56 -5.92 0.14
N LEU A 69 9.52 -4.60 0.05
CA LEU A 69 10.46 -3.87 -0.81
C LEU A 69 11.89 -4.04 -0.32
N PHE A 70 12.12 -3.97 1.00
CA PHE A 70 13.45 -4.23 1.57
C PHE A 70 13.98 -5.61 1.16
N SER A 71 13.19 -6.68 1.39
CA SER A 71 13.64 -8.02 0.99
C SER A 71 13.82 -8.15 -0.53
N ARG A 72 13.01 -7.45 -1.33
CA ARG A 72 13.16 -7.43 -2.79
C ARG A 72 14.46 -6.76 -3.23
N ILE A 73 14.84 -5.65 -2.60
CA ILE A 73 16.12 -4.97 -2.85
C ILE A 73 17.28 -5.90 -2.50
N MET A 74 17.22 -6.60 -1.36
CA MET A 74 18.27 -7.53 -0.94
C MET A 74 18.43 -8.70 -1.91
N ILE A 75 17.32 -9.29 -2.36
CA ILE A 75 17.33 -10.42 -3.29
C ILE A 75 17.78 -9.99 -4.70
N SER A 76 17.14 -8.96 -5.27
CA SER A 76 17.36 -8.57 -6.66
C SER A 76 18.54 -7.62 -6.85
N GLY A 77 18.85 -6.79 -5.86
CA GLY A 77 19.95 -5.82 -5.91
C GLY A 77 21.27 -6.41 -5.44
N PHE A 78 21.25 -7.04 -4.26
CA PHE A 78 22.48 -7.52 -3.60
C PHE A 78 22.68 -9.04 -3.66
N ALA A 79 21.75 -9.78 -4.28
CA ALA A 79 21.76 -11.24 -4.38
C ALA A 79 21.78 -11.96 -3.00
N ILE A 80 21.27 -11.28 -1.95
CA ILE A 80 21.16 -11.83 -0.60
C ILE A 80 19.71 -12.28 -0.38
N ASP A 81 19.48 -13.58 -0.28
CA ASP A 81 18.17 -14.17 -0.05
C ASP A 81 18.16 -15.01 1.24
N TRP A 82 17.68 -14.42 2.33
CA TRP A 82 17.49 -15.11 3.60
C TRP A 82 16.43 -16.22 3.52
N GLY A 83 15.57 -16.21 2.50
CA GLY A 83 14.64 -17.29 2.23
C GLY A 83 15.32 -18.60 1.85
N GLN A 84 16.60 -18.55 1.43
CA GLN A 84 17.41 -19.75 1.14
C GLN A 84 18.00 -20.38 2.41
N SER A 85 18.26 -19.58 3.43
CA SER A 85 18.89 -20.05 4.68
C SER A 85 17.87 -20.42 5.77
N SER A 86 16.68 -19.83 5.77
CA SER A 86 15.64 -20.05 6.78
C SER A 86 14.28 -20.34 6.18
N LEU A 87 13.77 -21.54 6.45
CA LEU A 87 12.41 -21.96 6.04
C LEU A 87 11.34 -21.10 6.72
N PHE A 88 11.55 -20.72 7.98
CA PHE A 88 10.63 -19.83 8.69
C PHE A 88 10.54 -18.47 7.99
N TYR A 89 11.70 -17.87 7.66
CA TYR A 89 11.72 -16.60 6.95
C TYR A 89 11.07 -16.70 5.56
N CYS A 90 11.33 -17.76 4.81
CA CYS A 90 10.69 -18.03 3.52
C CYS A 90 9.15 -17.95 3.61
N LYS A 91 8.57 -18.71 4.55
CA LYS A 91 7.11 -18.82 4.74
C LYS A 91 6.50 -17.56 5.35
N PHE A 92 7.11 -17.05 6.42
CA PHE A 92 6.57 -15.92 7.20
C PHE A 92 6.62 -14.62 6.41
N ARG A 93 7.69 -14.37 5.66
CA ARG A 93 7.81 -13.20 4.78
C ARG A 93 6.65 -13.12 3.79
N LEU A 94 6.32 -14.23 3.14
CA LEU A 94 5.27 -14.26 2.12
C LEU A 94 3.88 -14.09 2.74
N LEU A 95 3.63 -14.71 3.89
CA LEU A 95 2.40 -14.47 4.66
C LEU A 95 2.22 -12.98 4.98
N LEU A 96 3.27 -12.32 5.49
CA LEU A 96 3.20 -10.88 5.80
C LEU A 96 2.98 -10.03 4.56
N LEU A 97 3.73 -10.28 3.49
CA LEU A 97 3.63 -9.55 2.23
C LEU A 97 2.20 -9.58 1.68
N THR A 98 1.64 -10.77 1.53
CA THR A 98 0.31 -10.95 0.95
C THR A 98 -0.78 -10.37 1.86
N THR A 99 -0.65 -10.50 3.18
CA THR A 99 -1.58 -9.92 4.14
C THR A 99 -1.54 -8.39 4.11
N PHE A 100 -0.35 -7.79 4.13
CA PHE A 100 -0.21 -6.34 4.10
C PHE A 100 -0.69 -5.74 2.77
N THR A 101 -0.39 -6.40 1.65
CA THR A 101 -0.92 -5.99 0.34
C THR A 101 -2.44 -6.00 0.31
N LEU A 102 -3.04 -7.13 0.71
CA LEU A 102 -4.49 -7.28 0.66
C LEU A 102 -5.18 -6.28 1.58
N MET A 103 -4.69 -6.08 2.81
CA MET A 103 -5.23 -5.11 3.75
C MET A 103 -5.08 -3.66 3.29
N SER A 104 -3.98 -3.31 2.64
CA SER A 104 -3.80 -1.98 2.05
C SER A 104 -4.82 -1.74 0.93
N LEU A 105 -5.00 -2.69 0.01
CA LEU A 105 -5.95 -2.58 -1.09
C LEU A 105 -7.41 -2.59 -0.60
N VAL A 106 -7.76 -3.42 0.37
CA VAL A 106 -9.08 -3.39 1.02
C VAL A 106 -9.34 -2.03 1.67
N SER A 107 -8.35 -1.47 2.36
CA SER A 107 -8.50 -0.17 3.03
C SER A 107 -8.78 0.96 2.03
N ILE A 108 -8.11 1.00 0.88
CA ILE A 108 -8.40 2.02 -0.16
C ILE A 108 -9.76 1.79 -0.82
N CYS A 109 -10.18 0.54 -1.03
CA CYS A 109 -11.52 0.23 -1.53
C CYS A 109 -12.59 0.72 -0.56
N LEU A 110 -12.44 0.42 0.74
CA LEU A 110 -13.36 0.87 1.77
C LEU A 110 -13.37 2.40 1.91
N ALA A 111 -12.22 3.06 1.82
CA ALA A 111 -12.13 4.54 1.80
C ALA A 111 -12.89 5.14 0.62
N THR A 112 -12.79 4.52 -0.56
CA THR A 112 -13.46 5.00 -1.77
C THR A 112 -14.98 4.81 -1.68
N ILE A 113 -15.44 3.67 -1.18
CA ILE A 113 -16.86 3.40 -0.92
C ILE A 113 -17.41 4.36 0.13
N ASP A 114 -16.66 4.59 1.21
CA ASP A 114 -17.02 5.54 2.27
C ASP A 114 -17.18 6.96 1.72
N GLN A 115 -16.28 7.41 0.85
CA GLN A 115 -16.39 8.71 0.18
C GLN A 115 -17.62 8.79 -0.74
N TYR A 116 -17.97 7.74 -1.44
CA TYR A 116 -19.21 7.70 -2.20
C TYR A 116 -20.42 7.91 -1.29
N PHE A 117 -20.51 7.17 -0.17
CA PHE A 117 -21.62 7.32 0.77
C PHE A 117 -21.63 8.70 1.44
N ALA A 118 -20.48 9.24 1.83
CA ALA A 118 -20.35 10.56 2.45
C ALA A 118 -20.84 11.68 1.53
N THR A 119 -20.61 11.54 0.23
CA THR A 119 -20.98 12.55 -0.78
C THR A 119 -22.37 12.34 -1.39
N CYS A 120 -23.01 11.20 -1.14
CA CYS A 120 -24.32 10.84 -1.68
C CYS A 120 -25.42 11.79 -1.20
N SER A 121 -26.49 11.93 -2.01
CA SER A 121 -27.65 12.78 -1.68
C SER A 121 -28.59 12.17 -0.66
N TYR A 122 -28.56 10.85 -0.51
CA TYR A 122 -29.53 10.11 0.30
C TYR A 122 -29.06 10.02 1.75
N PRO A 123 -29.82 10.59 2.73
CA PRO A 123 -29.39 10.60 4.14
C PRO A 123 -29.19 9.23 4.75
N HIS A 124 -29.96 8.21 4.33
CA HIS A 124 -29.81 6.85 4.84
C HIS A 124 -28.49 6.19 4.40
N LEU A 125 -27.93 6.57 3.25
CA LEU A 125 -26.62 6.08 2.81
C LEU A 125 -25.48 6.79 3.58
N GLN A 126 -25.65 8.06 3.91
CA GLN A 126 -24.67 8.79 4.71
C GLN A 126 -24.50 8.20 6.14
N GLN A 127 -25.52 7.53 6.67
CA GLN A 127 -25.44 6.84 7.98
C GLN A 127 -24.43 5.69 7.99
N TRP A 128 -24.09 5.13 6.80
CA TRP A 128 -23.05 4.10 6.67
C TRP A 128 -21.63 4.67 6.84
N CYS A 129 -21.43 5.99 6.67
CA CYS A 129 -20.16 6.67 6.98
C CYS A 129 -20.01 6.86 8.48
N ASN A 130 -19.81 5.75 9.20
CA ASN A 130 -19.73 5.71 10.65
C ASN A 130 -18.41 5.07 11.09
N PHE A 131 -17.69 5.76 11.97
CA PHE A 131 -16.42 5.27 12.52
C PHE A 131 -16.54 3.87 13.18
N LYS A 132 -17.67 3.59 13.87
CA LYS A 132 -17.90 2.27 14.49
C LYS A 132 -18.00 1.16 13.44
N LEU A 133 -18.67 1.45 12.31
CA LEU A 133 -18.75 0.51 11.20
C LEU A 133 -17.39 0.31 10.55
N ALA A 134 -16.66 1.40 10.31
CA ALA A 134 -15.32 1.35 9.73
C ALA A 134 -14.37 0.48 10.56
N TYR A 135 -14.38 0.64 11.87
CA TYR A 135 -13.58 -0.18 12.78
C TYR A 135 -13.94 -1.67 12.70
N ARG A 136 -15.24 -1.99 12.70
CA ARG A 136 -15.71 -3.39 12.57
C ARG A 136 -15.30 -4.00 11.24
N LEU A 137 -15.45 -3.28 10.13
CA LEU A 137 -15.06 -3.75 8.80
C LEU A 137 -13.56 -4.04 8.73
N ILE A 138 -12.70 -3.18 9.25
CA ILE A 138 -11.25 -3.42 9.27
C ILE A 138 -10.91 -4.67 10.07
N ILE A 139 -11.52 -4.90 11.22
CA ILE A 139 -11.29 -6.11 12.01
C ILE A 139 -11.71 -7.37 11.23
N VAL A 140 -12.91 -7.35 10.66
CA VAL A 140 -13.44 -8.50 9.90
C VAL A 140 -12.53 -8.79 8.68
N PHE A 141 -12.18 -7.77 7.89
CA PHE A 141 -11.31 -7.97 6.75
C PHE A 141 -9.88 -8.36 7.14
N SER A 142 -9.36 -7.87 8.27
CA SER A 142 -8.04 -8.30 8.78
C SER A 142 -8.06 -9.79 9.13
N PHE A 143 -9.11 -10.26 9.78
CA PHE A 143 -9.26 -11.67 10.12
C PHE A 143 -9.41 -12.54 8.87
N ILE A 144 -10.28 -12.15 7.94
CA ILE A 144 -10.47 -12.86 6.66
C ILE A 144 -9.15 -12.90 5.87
N SER A 145 -8.45 -11.76 5.77
CA SER A 145 -7.18 -11.67 5.04
C SER A 145 -6.10 -12.54 5.65
N THR A 146 -6.02 -12.61 6.98
CA THR A 146 -5.02 -13.44 7.66
C THR A 146 -5.31 -14.93 7.44
N ILE A 147 -6.56 -15.37 7.61
CA ILE A 147 -6.98 -16.76 7.37
C ILE A 147 -6.72 -17.13 5.90
N HIS A 148 -7.13 -16.28 4.98
CA HIS A 148 -6.92 -16.50 3.56
C HIS A 148 -5.43 -16.67 3.22
N ASN A 149 -4.56 -15.86 3.80
CA ASN A 149 -3.14 -15.87 3.49
C ASN A 149 -2.34 -16.93 4.26
N ILE A 150 -2.94 -17.64 5.20
CA ILE A 150 -2.27 -18.75 5.92
C ILE A 150 -1.80 -19.85 4.96
N GLN A 151 -2.45 -19.97 3.81
CA GLN A 151 -2.08 -20.90 2.73
C GLN A 151 -0.66 -20.65 2.21
N TYR A 152 -0.17 -19.40 2.22
CA TYR A 152 1.20 -19.08 1.84
C TYR A 152 2.21 -19.70 2.81
N TYR A 153 1.89 -19.70 4.11
CA TYR A 153 2.71 -20.37 5.12
C TYR A 153 2.73 -21.89 4.96
N LEU A 154 1.64 -22.49 4.49
CA LEU A 154 1.50 -23.94 4.32
C LEU A 154 2.20 -24.45 3.05
N PHE A 155 1.99 -23.80 1.90
CA PHE A 155 2.36 -24.32 0.57
C PHE A 155 3.70 -23.80 0.04
N TYR A 156 4.34 -22.80 0.66
CA TYR A 156 5.70 -22.43 0.30
C TYR A 156 6.71 -23.30 1.05
N ASN A 157 7.71 -23.78 0.32
CA ASN A 157 8.82 -24.56 0.87
C ASN A 157 10.15 -24.21 0.21
N GLN A 158 11.22 -24.58 0.88
CA GLN A 158 12.56 -24.53 0.31
C GLN A 158 12.79 -25.79 -0.54
N ILE A 159 13.12 -25.62 -1.81
CA ILE A 159 13.50 -26.71 -2.71
C ILE A 159 14.90 -26.45 -3.21
N GLN A 160 15.77 -27.46 -3.10
CA GLN A 160 17.10 -27.42 -3.68
C GLN A 160 17.03 -27.87 -5.16
N SER A 161 17.52 -27.01 -6.06
CA SER A 161 17.62 -27.35 -7.46
C SER A 161 18.63 -28.48 -7.68
N PRO A 162 18.25 -29.60 -8.29
CA PRO A 162 19.17 -30.71 -8.52
C PRO A 162 20.33 -30.35 -9.47
N LEU A 163 20.15 -29.34 -10.34
CA LEU A 163 21.14 -28.93 -11.33
C LEU A 163 22.14 -27.91 -10.78
N THR A 164 21.71 -26.98 -9.95
CA THR A 164 22.53 -25.86 -9.50
C THR A 164 22.90 -25.92 -8.01
N GLY A 165 22.30 -26.84 -7.25
CA GLY A 165 22.47 -26.93 -5.79
C GLY A 165 21.86 -25.75 -5.02
N LYS A 166 21.32 -24.74 -5.69
CA LYS A 166 20.74 -23.55 -5.04
C LYS A 166 19.39 -23.89 -4.40
N VAL A 167 19.21 -23.45 -3.16
CA VAL A 167 17.92 -23.52 -2.48
C VAL A 167 17.06 -22.34 -2.92
N SER A 168 15.78 -22.59 -3.22
CA SER A 168 14.80 -21.57 -3.62
C SER A 168 13.53 -21.72 -2.79
N CYS A 169 12.95 -20.59 -2.39
CA CYS A 169 11.66 -20.53 -1.72
C CYS A 169 10.54 -20.46 -2.76
N ILE A 170 9.87 -21.56 -3.02
CA ILE A 170 8.86 -21.69 -4.10
C ILE A 170 7.59 -22.41 -3.61
N ILE A 171 6.50 -22.25 -4.38
CA ILE A 171 5.25 -22.99 -4.17
C ILE A 171 5.47 -24.44 -4.62
N THR A 172 5.13 -25.39 -3.74
CA THR A 172 5.27 -26.83 -4.01
C THR A 172 4.00 -27.47 -4.55
N ASN A 173 2.85 -26.82 -4.38
CA ASN A 173 1.56 -27.35 -4.81
C ASN A 173 1.10 -26.64 -6.10
N ASP A 174 0.90 -27.41 -7.17
CA ASP A 174 0.50 -26.89 -8.50
C ASP A 174 -0.88 -26.24 -8.50
N ILE A 175 -1.82 -26.75 -7.69
CA ILE A 175 -3.17 -26.18 -7.57
C ILE A 175 -3.06 -24.80 -6.93
N PHE A 176 -2.30 -24.70 -5.84
CA PHE A 176 -2.08 -23.44 -5.16
C PHE A 176 -1.28 -22.45 -6.02
N SER A 177 -0.31 -22.91 -6.79
CA SER A 177 0.43 -22.07 -7.74
C SER A 177 -0.50 -21.42 -8.78
N ARG A 178 -1.43 -22.20 -9.36
CA ARG A 178 -2.46 -21.68 -10.28
C ARG A 178 -3.41 -20.73 -9.58
N TYR A 179 -3.85 -21.05 -8.36
CA TYR A 179 -4.69 -20.18 -7.55
C TYR A 179 -4.03 -18.81 -7.31
N VAL A 180 -2.76 -18.80 -6.86
CA VAL A 180 -2.00 -17.57 -6.60
C VAL A 180 -1.86 -16.73 -7.87
N SER A 181 -1.55 -17.37 -8.99
CA SER A 181 -1.26 -16.69 -10.24
C SER A 181 -2.52 -16.07 -10.88
N TYR A 182 -3.59 -16.84 -11.00
CA TYR A 182 -4.81 -16.39 -11.69
C TYR A 182 -5.80 -15.69 -10.78
N TRP A 183 -6.05 -16.23 -9.59
CA TRP A 183 -7.07 -15.66 -8.70
C TRP A 183 -6.50 -14.55 -7.82
N PHE A 184 -5.45 -14.85 -7.06
CA PHE A 184 -4.92 -13.88 -6.11
C PHE A 184 -4.29 -12.68 -6.80
N ASN A 185 -3.35 -12.89 -7.72
CA ASN A 185 -2.64 -11.78 -8.35
C ASN A 185 -3.52 -11.01 -9.35
N LEU A 186 -4.20 -11.70 -10.27
CA LEU A 186 -4.97 -11.00 -11.31
C LEU A 186 -6.30 -10.47 -10.79
N VAL A 187 -7.04 -11.25 -9.97
CA VAL A 187 -8.37 -10.82 -9.49
C VAL A 187 -8.26 -10.02 -8.23
N CYS A 188 -7.70 -10.59 -7.13
CA CYS A 188 -7.74 -9.93 -5.81
C CYS A 188 -6.81 -8.72 -5.70
N ILE A 189 -5.62 -8.75 -6.31
CA ILE A 189 -4.68 -7.61 -6.31
C ILE A 189 -4.90 -6.71 -7.53
N GLY A 190 -5.25 -7.27 -8.70
CA GLY A 190 -5.38 -6.56 -9.96
C GLY A 190 -6.76 -5.96 -10.18
N PHE A 191 -7.65 -6.73 -10.80
CA PHE A 191 -8.91 -6.22 -11.34
C PHE A 191 -9.91 -5.75 -10.29
N LEU A 192 -10.10 -6.51 -9.20
CA LEU A 192 -11.13 -6.23 -8.21
C LEU A 192 -10.96 -4.87 -7.52
N PRO A 193 -9.78 -4.53 -6.96
CA PRO A 193 -9.57 -3.21 -6.37
C PRO A 193 -9.74 -2.08 -7.39
N ILE A 194 -9.27 -2.26 -8.62
CA ILE A 194 -9.38 -1.25 -9.68
C ILE A 194 -10.86 -1.01 -10.02
N ILE A 195 -11.64 -2.07 -10.25
CA ILE A 195 -13.07 -1.95 -10.58
C ILE A 195 -13.82 -1.24 -9.45
N ILE A 196 -13.62 -1.66 -8.20
CA ILE A 196 -14.27 -1.04 -7.04
C ILE A 196 -13.90 0.44 -6.95
N THR A 197 -12.60 0.75 -6.96
CA THR A 197 -12.14 2.12 -6.73
C THR A 197 -12.49 3.06 -7.89
N VAL A 198 -12.42 2.61 -9.12
CA VAL A 198 -12.84 3.42 -10.30
C VAL A 198 -14.35 3.65 -10.29
N SER A 199 -15.16 2.63 -10.03
CA SER A 199 -16.62 2.76 -10.01
C SER A 199 -17.09 3.69 -8.91
N PHE A 200 -16.76 3.42 -7.65
CA PHE A 200 -17.17 4.25 -6.52
C PHE A 200 -16.47 5.60 -6.49
N GLY A 201 -15.22 5.69 -6.95
CA GLY A 201 -14.49 6.95 -7.09
C GLY A 201 -15.14 7.88 -8.11
N SER A 202 -15.55 7.36 -9.28
CA SER A 202 -16.25 8.15 -10.30
C SER A 202 -17.60 8.66 -9.79
N LEU A 203 -18.34 7.81 -9.08
CA LEU A 203 -19.60 8.20 -8.44
C LEU A 203 -19.39 9.27 -7.35
N ALA A 204 -18.37 9.11 -6.51
CA ALA A 204 -18.02 10.09 -5.48
C ALA A 204 -17.62 11.44 -6.11
N TYR A 205 -16.84 11.42 -7.19
CA TYR A 205 -16.47 12.63 -7.93
C TYR A 205 -17.69 13.36 -8.50
N TYR A 206 -18.61 12.63 -9.10
CA TYR A 206 -19.86 13.19 -9.61
C TYR A 206 -20.69 13.82 -8.51
N ASN A 207 -20.84 13.14 -7.37
CA ASN A 207 -21.55 13.66 -6.21
C ASN A 207 -20.90 14.94 -5.65
N VAL A 208 -19.57 14.99 -5.55
CA VAL A 208 -18.83 16.16 -5.05
C VAL A 208 -19.09 17.41 -5.91
N ARG A 209 -19.19 17.26 -7.23
CA ARG A 209 -19.57 18.39 -8.12
C ARG A 209 -20.95 18.96 -7.78
N GLN A 210 -21.87 18.13 -7.32
CA GLN A 210 -23.23 18.57 -6.94
C GLN A 210 -23.29 19.11 -5.49
N LEU A 211 -22.29 18.82 -4.63
CA LEU A 211 -22.24 19.31 -3.25
C LEU A 211 -22.23 20.85 -3.13
N THR A 212 -21.84 21.55 -4.19
CA THR A 212 -21.79 23.03 -4.22
C THR A 212 -23.18 23.66 -3.98
N TYR A 213 -24.24 22.94 -4.24
CA TYR A 213 -25.64 23.39 -4.11
C TYR A 213 -26.33 22.96 -2.82
N ARG A 214 -25.61 22.31 -1.87
CA ARG A 214 -26.20 21.75 -0.64
C ARG A 214 -25.89 22.61 0.61
N THR A 215 -26.82 22.63 1.53
CA THR A 215 -26.77 23.34 2.84
C THR A 215 -25.99 22.58 3.90
N LEU A 216 -24.82 22.02 3.57
CA LEU A 216 -23.95 21.36 4.54
C LEU A 216 -23.02 22.35 5.25
N PRO A 217 -22.60 22.09 6.52
CA PRO A 217 -21.59 22.92 7.20
C PRO A 217 -20.32 23.01 6.36
N LEU A 218 -19.83 24.22 6.13
CA LEU A 218 -18.67 24.51 5.25
C LEU A 218 -17.45 23.67 5.60
N VAL A 219 -17.18 23.48 6.90
CA VAL A 219 -16.01 22.71 7.38
C VAL A 219 -16.07 21.26 6.95
N ARG A 220 -17.23 20.60 7.07
CA ARG A 220 -17.42 19.21 6.70
C ARG A 220 -17.36 19.03 5.17
N ARG A 221 -18.03 19.93 4.44
CA ARG A 221 -18.04 19.91 2.98
C ARG A 221 -16.62 20.02 2.38
N GLU A 222 -15.80 20.93 2.90
CA GLU A 222 -14.41 21.08 2.43
C GLU A 222 -13.52 19.90 2.82
N LEU A 223 -13.79 19.25 3.95
CA LEU A 223 -13.09 18.03 4.34
C LEU A 223 -13.40 16.88 3.38
N ASP A 224 -14.69 16.63 3.12
CA ASP A 224 -15.12 15.55 2.21
C ASP A 224 -14.59 15.76 0.79
N LYS A 225 -14.58 17.02 0.31
CA LYS A 225 -14.01 17.39 -0.98
C LYS A 225 -12.51 17.04 -1.09
N GLN A 226 -11.74 17.40 -0.07
CA GLN A 226 -10.29 17.14 -0.06
C GLN A 226 -9.98 15.64 0.10
N LEU A 227 -10.70 14.93 0.96
CA LEU A 227 -10.55 13.48 1.10
C LEU A 227 -10.91 12.75 -0.20
N THR A 228 -12.00 13.15 -0.86
CA THR A 228 -12.37 12.58 -2.16
C THR A 228 -11.28 12.83 -3.21
N ALA A 229 -10.74 14.04 -3.28
CA ALA A 229 -9.66 14.35 -4.21
C ALA A 229 -8.39 13.51 -3.93
N MET A 230 -8.02 13.34 -2.66
CA MET A 230 -6.88 12.50 -2.25
C MET A 230 -7.07 11.06 -2.71
N VAL A 231 -8.26 10.48 -2.44
CA VAL A 231 -8.58 9.10 -2.82
C VAL A 231 -8.59 8.95 -4.34
N LEU A 232 -9.21 9.88 -5.09
CA LEU A 232 -9.31 9.80 -6.55
C LEU A 232 -7.94 9.85 -7.23
N VAL A 233 -7.06 10.77 -6.82
CA VAL A 233 -5.71 10.85 -7.38
C VAL A 233 -4.91 9.59 -7.04
N GLN A 234 -5.08 9.05 -5.83
CA GLN A 234 -4.44 7.79 -5.46
C GLN A 234 -4.96 6.62 -6.29
N VAL A 235 -6.27 6.54 -6.56
CA VAL A 235 -6.85 5.52 -7.44
C VAL A 235 -6.27 5.60 -8.86
N ALA A 236 -6.18 6.81 -9.42
CA ALA A 236 -5.57 7.02 -10.73
C ALA A 236 -4.10 6.56 -10.75
N MET A 237 -3.31 6.95 -9.75
CA MET A 237 -1.91 6.51 -9.63
C MET A 237 -1.81 4.99 -9.48
N SER A 238 -2.67 4.37 -8.66
CA SER A 238 -2.70 2.92 -8.47
C SER A 238 -3.03 2.18 -9.78
N PHE A 239 -3.94 2.71 -10.59
CA PHE A 239 -4.25 2.15 -11.90
C PHE A 239 -3.01 2.10 -12.80
N PHE A 240 -2.28 3.21 -12.93
CA PHE A 240 -1.09 3.28 -13.78
C PHE A 240 0.08 2.44 -13.26
N THR A 241 0.21 2.26 -11.96
CA THR A 241 1.34 1.52 -11.36
C THR A 241 1.08 0.03 -11.22
N LEU A 242 -0.18 -0.41 -10.93
CA LEU A 242 -0.52 -1.82 -10.80
C LEU A 242 -0.75 -2.51 -12.16
N THR A 243 -1.27 -1.80 -13.16
CA THR A 243 -1.59 -2.40 -14.47
C THR A 243 -0.36 -3.02 -15.16
N PRO A 244 0.82 -2.37 -15.24
CA PRO A 244 2.01 -2.99 -15.84
C PRO A 244 2.45 -4.25 -15.10
N PHE A 245 2.42 -4.24 -13.76
CA PHE A 245 2.75 -5.42 -12.97
C PHE A 245 1.79 -6.58 -13.27
N ASN A 246 0.48 -6.34 -13.32
CA ASN A 246 -0.51 -7.36 -13.59
C ASN A 246 -0.38 -7.94 -14.99
N ILE A 247 -0.13 -7.10 -16.01
CA ILE A 247 0.10 -7.56 -17.39
C ILE A 247 1.36 -8.44 -17.45
N LEU A 248 2.46 -8.00 -16.88
CA LEU A 248 3.71 -8.74 -16.88
C LEU A 248 3.58 -10.06 -16.10
N SER A 249 2.89 -10.04 -14.96
CA SER A 249 2.59 -11.26 -14.20
C SER A 249 1.73 -12.24 -15.00
N ALA A 250 0.74 -11.76 -15.75
CA ALA A 250 -0.08 -12.59 -16.63
C ALA A 250 0.75 -13.22 -17.77
N LEU A 251 1.68 -12.46 -18.35
CA LEU A 251 2.57 -12.98 -19.41
C LEU A 251 3.47 -14.12 -18.92
N THR A 252 3.90 -14.13 -17.65
CA THR A 252 4.69 -15.24 -17.09
C THR A 252 3.92 -16.55 -16.99
N LEU A 253 2.58 -16.53 -17.06
CA LEU A 253 1.74 -17.73 -17.05
C LEU A 253 1.64 -18.40 -18.41
N ASN A 254 1.99 -17.70 -19.49
CA ASN A 254 1.93 -18.24 -20.84
C ASN A 254 3.14 -19.14 -21.11
N LYS A 255 2.92 -20.45 -21.05
CA LYS A 255 3.97 -21.47 -21.27
C LYS A 255 4.62 -21.34 -22.64
N SER A 256 3.88 -20.96 -23.69
CA SER A 256 4.43 -20.81 -25.05
C SER A 256 5.49 -19.71 -25.10
N ILE A 257 5.26 -18.59 -24.41
CA ILE A 257 6.21 -17.47 -24.35
C ILE A 257 7.39 -17.81 -23.43
N MET A 258 7.13 -18.49 -22.31
CA MET A 258 8.17 -18.85 -21.34
C MET A 258 9.09 -19.99 -21.82
N ASN A 259 8.70 -20.76 -22.83
CA ASN A 259 9.56 -21.78 -23.45
C ASN A 259 10.63 -21.16 -24.36
N ASP A 260 10.41 -19.94 -24.87
CA ASP A 260 11.46 -19.19 -25.55
C ASP A 260 12.40 -18.55 -24.52
N GLN A 261 13.63 -19.03 -24.44
CA GLN A 261 14.62 -18.57 -23.48
C GLN A 261 14.87 -17.04 -23.52
N ILE A 262 14.86 -16.46 -24.72
CA ILE A 262 15.09 -15.01 -24.87
C ILE A 262 13.88 -14.23 -24.41
N ALA A 263 12.67 -14.65 -24.77
CA ALA A 263 11.44 -14.02 -24.34
C ALA A 263 11.27 -14.12 -22.80
N ALA A 264 11.55 -15.27 -22.22
CA ALA A 264 11.48 -15.51 -20.78
C ALA A 264 12.39 -14.56 -20.00
N VAL A 265 13.64 -14.37 -20.44
CA VAL A 265 14.58 -13.44 -19.78
C VAL A 265 14.11 -11.99 -19.87
N LYS A 266 13.61 -11.56 -21.03
CA LYS A 266 13.06 -10.22 -21.22
C LYS A 266 11.85 -9.97 -20.30
N ILE A 267 10.93 -10.92 -20.25
CA ILE A 267 9.73 -10.81 -19.38
C ILE A 267 10.12 -10.78 -17.92
N GLN A 268 11.06 -11.61 -17.46
CA GLN A 268 11.51 -11.60 -16.07
C GLN A 268 12.22 -10.29 -15.68
N ALA A 269 13.04 -9.73 -16.56
CA ALA A 269 13.66 -8.43 -16.35
C ALA A 269 12.61 -7.31 -16.29
N SER A 270 11.64 -7.32 -17.22
CA SER A 270 10.52 -6.37 -17.23
C SER A 270 9.64 -6.53 -15.98
N LEU A 271 9.40 -7.76 -15.52
CA LEU A 271 8.66 -8.04 -14.29
C LEU A 271 9.35 -7.45 -13.06
N THR A 272 10.68 -7.40 -13.03
CA THR A 272 11.40 -6.72 -11.93
C THR A 272 11.06 -5.23 -11.89
N ILE A 273 10.97 -4.56 -13.04
CA ILE A 273 10.51 -3.17 -13.13
C ILE A 273 9.03 -3.06 -12.75
N GLY A 274 8.19 -3.98 -13.24
CA GLY A 274 6.77 -4.04 -12.85
C GLY A 274 6.57 -4.19 -11.34
N ILE A 275 7.41 -4.96 -10.66
CA ILE A 275 7.40 -5.09 -9.20
C ILE A 275 7.79 -3.77 -8.51
N LEU A 276 8.74 -3.01 -9.04
CA LEU A 276 9.05 -1.68 -8.50
C LEU A 276 7.86 -0.72 -8.66
N LEU A 277 7.19 -0.75 -9.81
CA LEU A 277 5.95 0.03 -10.01
C LEU A 277 4.84 -0.42 -9.05
N TYR A 278 4.70 -1.71 -8.81
CA TYR A 278 3.78 -2.23 -7.78
C TYR A 278 4.08 -1.64 -6.39
N TYR A 279 5.34 -1.64 -5.93
CA TYR A 279 5.71 -1.03 -4.65
C TYR A 279 5.54 0.49 -4.65
N LEU A 280 5.68 1.16 -5.78
CA LEU A 280 5.44 2.60 -5.92
C LEU A 280 4.00 2.97 -5.53
N THR A 281 3.01 2.11 -5.82
CA THR A 281 1.61 2.28 -5.39
C THR A 281 1.51 2.53 -3.88
N PHE A 282 2.30 1.82 -3.09
CA PHE A 282 2.27 1.87 -1.62
C PHE A 282 3.19 2.94 -1.03
N ALA A 283 4.16 3.42 -1.81
CA ALA A 283 5.09 4.47 -1.40
C ALA A 283 4.58 5.90 -1.65
N THR A 284 3.68 6.09 -2.64
CA THR A 284 3.25 7.42 -3.12
C THR A 284 2.15 8.12 -2.32
N PRO A 285 1.30 7.49 -1.49
CA PRO A 285 0.14 8.16 -0.89
C PRO A 285 0.47 9.46 -0.15
N PHE A 286 1.55 9.50 0.61
CA PHE A 286 1.98 10.72 1.32
C PHE A 286 2.21 11.89 0.37
N TYR A 287 2.91 11.65 -0.72
CA TYR A 287 3.24 12.69 -1.71
C TYR A 287 2.00 13.17 -2.44
N ILE A 288 1.07 12.25 -2.75
CA ILE A 288 -0.22 12.60 -3.33
C ILE A 288 -1.01 13.51 -2.38
N TYR A 289 -1.06 13.17 -1.08
CA TYR A 289 -1.83 13.93 -0.10
C TYR A 289 -1.28 15.31 0.14
N ILE A 290 0.04 15.47 0.16
CA ILE A 290 0.69 16.79 0.19
C ILE A 290 0.33 17.62 -1.04
N CYS A 291 0.36 17.03 -2.23
CA CYS A 291 0.07 17.78 -3.46
C CYS A 291 -1.40 18.18 -3.55
N VAL A 292 -2.32 17.33 -3.13
CA VAL A 292 -3.76 17.48 -3.37
C VAL A 292 -4.50 18.22 -2.26
N SER A 293 -4.12 18.01 -0.99
CA SER A 293 -4.88 18.52 0.16
C SER A 293 -4.16 19.67 0.88
N GLU A 294 -4.77 20.85 0.85
CA GLU A 294 -4.28 22.01 1.59
C GLU A 294 -4.34 21.80 3.10
N ARG A 295 -5.41 21.18 3.62
CA ARG A 295 -5.54 20.85 5.04
C ARG A 295 -4.46 19.88 5.49
N PHE A 296 -4.14 18.89 4.67
CA PHE A 296 -3.08 17.94 4.97
C PHE A 296 -1.72 18.64 5.07
N ARG A 297 -1.40 19.55 4.11
CA ARG A 297 -0.16 20.35 4.16
C ARG A 297 -0.08 21.22 5.40
N ARG A 298 -1.16 21.96 5.72
CA ARG A 298 -1.19 22.83 6.92
C ARG A 298 -0.99 22.01 8.19
N GLN A 299 -1.64 20.84 8.28
CA GLN A 299 -1.51 19.97 9.45
C GLN A 299 -0.11 19.36 9.56
N LEU A 300 0.50 18.98 8.43
CA LEU A 300 1.88 18.50 8.40
C LEU A 300 2.85 19.55 8.94
N ILE A 301 2.72 20.81 8.47
CA ILE A 301 3.53 21.94 8.94
C ILE A 301 3.32 22.15 10.44
N TYR A 302 2.06 22.16 10.89
CA TYR A 302 1.73 22.29 12.32
C TYR A 302 2.40 21.20 13.16
N VAL A 303 2.29 19.93 12.75
CA VAL A 303 2.89 18.80 13.48
C VAL A 303 4.41 18.88 13.51
N LEU A 304 5.04 19.20 12.38
CA LEU A 304 6.50 19.24 12.28
C LEU A 304 7.11 20.43 13.03
N PHE A 305 6.49 21.60 12.97
CA PHE A 305 7.09 22.83 13.47
C PHE A 305 6.48 23.30 14.81
N GLU A 306 5.16 23.31 14.98
CA GLU A 306 4.56 23.84 16.22
C GLU A 306 4.58 22.84 17.36
N VAL A 307 4.18 21.58 17.14
CA VAL A 307 4.16 20.58 18.21
C VAL A 307 5.56 20.30 18.73
N HIS A 308 6.56 20.23 17.85
CA HIS A 308 7.94 19.99 18.27
C HIS A 308 8.63 21.25 18.81
N LEU A 309 8.45 22.44 18.18
CA LEU A 309 9.03 23.68 18.68
C LEU A 309 8.46 24.11 20.03
N HIS A 310 7.15 23.98 20.24
CA HIS A 310 6.55 24.28 21.55
C HIS A 310 6.98 23.29 22.65
N ARG A 311 7.24 22.04 22.32
CA ARG A 311 7.76 21.04 23.27
C ARG A 311 9.21 21.37 23.71
N TRP A 312 9.99 21.98 22.83
CA TRP A 312 11.35 22.45 23.15
C TRP A 312 11.37 23.82 23.84
N ARG A 313 10.34 24.66 23.65
CA ARG A 313 10.24 26.00 24.22
C ARG A 313 9.48 26.07 25.54
N ARG A 314 8.90 25.00 26.06
CA ARG A 314 8.36 25.02 27.43
C ARG A 314 9.53 24.97 28.41
N PRO A 315 9.91 26.13 29.05
CA PRO A 315 10.75 26.06 30.21
C PRO A 315 10.00 25.23 31.27
N ARG A 316 10.71 24.34 31.95
CA ARG A 316 10.21 23.71 33.16
C ARG A 316 9.83 24.86 34.12
N ILE A 317 8.57 25.20 34.19
CA ILE A 317 8.05 26.06 35.28
C ILE A 317 8.20 25.19 36.50
N VAL A 318 9.27 25.44 37.24
CA VAL A 318 9.42 24.98 38.64
C VAL A 318 8.32 25.70 39.39
N ILE A 319 7.25 24.99 39.71
CA ILE A 319 6.21 25.47 40.64
C ILE A 319 6.93 25.51 42.00
N ASN A 320 7.48 26.68 42.37
CA ASN A 320 7.80 26.99 43.73
C ASN A 320 6.48 26.95 44.48
N GLN A 321 6.24 25.88 45.21
CA GLN A 321 5.19 25.84 46.22
C GLN A 321 5.55 26.90 47.25
N ILE A 322 4.81 28.01 47.20
CA ILE A 322 4.79 28.97 48.34
C ILE A 322 4.03 28.23 49.43
N ALA A 323 4.75 27.84 50.48
CA ALA A 323 4.17 27.33 51.69
C ALA A 323 3.32 28.47 52.30
N PRO A 324 2.10 28.21 52.80
CA PRO A 324 1.37 29.20 53.56
C PRO A 324 2.06 29.39 54.90
N GLU A 325 2.51 30.60 55.16
CA GLU A 325 2.89 31.02 56.49
C GLU A 325 1.62 31.05 57.37
N SER A 326 1.79 30.47 58.55
CA SER A 326 0.85 30.37 59.68
C SER A 326 0.34 31.71 60.21
#